data_21154ba3c5472a35adddde18fec57356
#
_entry.id   21154ba3c5472a35adddde18fec57356
#
_cell.length_a   1.000
_cell.length_b   1.000
_cell.length_c   1.000
_cell.angle_alpha   90.00
_cell.angle_beta   90.00
_cell.angle_gamma   90.00
#
_symmetry.space_group_name_H-M   'P 1'
#
loop_
_entity.id
_entity.type
_entity.pdbx_description
1 polymer ?
#
loop_
_entity_poly.entity_id
_entity_poly.type
_entity_poly.pdbx_seq_one_letter_code
_entity_poly.pdbx_strand_id
1 'polypeptide(L)'
;MKETTFEIKKATRKAIPAIICLYGKSGGGKTYSALRLAQGLGGKICVIDTENGRASHYADEFDFDVIDLNPPFSPARYIEAIKTAQDAGYKAIVIDSISHEWEGTGGCLEMAEGKQGLQAWAKPKAEHRKMMNMLLQSKSHIIFCARAKDDLEQVKVNGKTEIVNKGIIPIQEKNFPFEMLITFQMHDKGKVKIEKCIKGLENSLIIDNFINENHGKIIANWIDKGESVDLEFKRLEAEAREEAMKGANAITNWFKSLPQDKQALFSAKLKKELFAIAKNADENKPSEPRIIEGLPKVSDEITEEEKLAIKEEELRLAKEGE
;
A
#
# COMPACT_ATOMS: atom_id res chain seq x y z
N MET A 1 20.66 -3.79 16.48
CA MET A 1 19.28 -3.88 15.94
C MET A 1 18.45 -2.91 16.75
N LYS A 2 17.87 -1.84 16.14
CA LYS A 2 16.96 -0.95 16.89
C LYS A 2 15.70 -1.74 17.19
N GLU A 3 15.36 -1.90 18.44
CA GLU A 3 14.07 -2.44 18.87
C GLU A 3 12.97 -1.54 18.30
N THR A 4 12.07 -2.13 17.52
CA THR A 4 10.90 -1.43 16.99
C THR A 4 9.91 -1.29 18.15
N THR A 5 9.82 -0.10 18.72
CA THR A 5 8.83 0.19 19.77
C THR A 5 7.44 0.26 19.13
N PHE A 6 6.51 -0.58 19.60
CA PHE A 6 5.11 -0.54 19.15
C PHE A 6 4.41 0.70 19.73
N GLU A 7 3.75 1.47 18.88
CA GLU A 7 2.96 2.63 19.28
C GLU A 7 1.46 2.32 19.19
N ILE A 8 0.72 2.64 20.24
CA ILE A 8 -0.75 2.57 20.26
C ILE A 8 -1.29 3.96 19.93
N LYS A 9 -2.08 4.05 18.84
CA LYS A 9 -2.71 5.30 18.42
C LYS A 9 -4.17 5.07 18.03
N LYS A 10 -4.97 6.13 18.10
CA LYS A 10 -6.36 6.08 17.64
C LYS A 10 -6.39 5.77 16.14
N ALA A 11 -7.22 4.78 15.75
CA ALA A 11 -7.39 4.43 14.35
C ALA A 11 -8.16 5.53 13.61
N THR A 12 -7.66 5.88 12.43
CA THR A 12 -8.32 6.75 11.45
C THR A 12 -8.45 5.98 10.14
N ARG A 13 -9.51 6.29 9.36
CA ARG A 13 -9.65 5.69 8.04
C ARG A 13 -8.62 6.31 7.10
N LYS A 14 -7.86 5.46 6.42
CA LYS A 14 -6.81 5.87 5.50
C LYS A 14 -7.27 5.77 4.05
N ALA A 15 -6.78 6.68 3.21
CA ALA A 15 -6.97 6.66 1.76
C ALA A 15 -6.03 5.60 1.14
N ILE A 16 -6.38 4.32 1.31
CA ILE A 16 -5.64 3.19 0.73
C ILE A 16 -6.21 2.91 -0.66
N PRO A 17 -5.39 2.84 -1.72
CA PRO A 17 -5.86 2.50 -3.05
C PRO A 17 -6.66 1.19 -3.08
N ALA A 18 -7.70 1.14 -3.92
CA ALA A 18 -8.55 -0.04 -4.03
C ALA A 18 -7.83 -1.19 -4.73
N ILE A 19 -8.03 -2.40 -4.22
CA ILE A 19 -7.71 -3.65 -4.89
C ILE A 19 -9.04 -4.32 -5.22
N ILE A 20 -9.32 -4.47 -6.52
CA ILE A 20 -10.61 -4.90 -7.06
C ILE A 20 -10.39 -6.13 -7.93
N CYS A 21 -11.31 -7.09 -7.88
CA CYS A 21 -11.29 -8.24 -8.79
C CYS A 21 -12.62 -8.35 -9.55
N LEU A 22 -12.52 -8.49 -10.87
CA LEU A 22 -13.61 -8.89 -11.75
C LEU A 22 -13.32 -10.30 -12.23
N TYR A 23 -14.18 -11.26 -11.92
CA TYR A 23 -13.98 -12.62 -12.40
C TYR A 23 -15.21 -13.16 -13.12
N GLY A 24 -15.01 -13.99 -14.12
CA GLY A 24 -16.09 -14.59 -14.93
C GLY A 24 -15.55 -15.35 -16.13
N LYS A 25 -16.45 -16.02 -16.82
CA LYS A 25 -16.11 -16.77 -18.05
C LYS A 25 -15.53 -15.84 -19.14
N SER A 26 -14.85 -16.41 -20.12
CA SER A 26 -14.36 -15.66 -21.29
C SER A 26 -15.55 -15.03 -22.00
N GLY A 27 -15.36 -13.79 -22.52
CA GLY A 27 -16.45 -13.04 -23.15
C GLY A 27 -17.45 -12.38 -22.19
N GLY A 28 -17.29 -12.53 -20.85
CA GLY A 28 -18.16 -11.92 -19.85
C GLY A 28 -17.95 -10.41 -19.61
N GLY A 29 -17.19 -9.70 -20.46
CA GLY A 29 -17.03 -8.24 -20.38
C GLY A 29 -16.08 -7.73 -19.31
N LYS A 30 -15.16 -8.57 -18.77
CA LYS A 30 -14.22 -8.20 -17.71
C LYS A 30 -13.34 -6.99 -18.07
N THR A 31 -12.61 -7.09 -19.19
CA THR A 31 -11.69 -6.04 -19.66
C THR A 31 -12.39 -4.70 -19.84
N TYR A 32 -13.50 -4.68 -20.56
CA TYR A 32 -14.30 -3.47 -20.77
C TYR A 32 -14.79 -2.84 -19.45
N SER A 33 -15.33 -3.66 -18.55
CA SER A 33 -15.80 -3.21 -17.25
C SER A 33 -14.67 -2.72 -16.36
N ALA A 34 -13.48 -3.35 -16.42
CA ALA A 34 -12.29 -2.93 -15.70
C ALA A 34 -11.79 -1.56 -16.19
N LEU A 35 -11.77 -1.31 -17.49
CA LEU A 35 -11.41 -0.02 -18.09
C LEU A 35 -12.39 1.09 -17.67
N ARG A 36 -13.71 0.82 -17.68
CA ARG A 36 -14.72 1.76 -17.16
C ARG A 36 -14.52 2.10 -15.69
N LEU A 37 -14.22 1.11 -14.84
CA LEU A 37 -13.88 1.36 -13.44
C LEU A 37 -12.61 2.19 -13.33
N ALA A 38 -11.55 1.83 -14.06
CA ALA A 38 -10.28 2.54 -14.04
C ALA A 38 -10.44 4.01 -14.45
N GLN A 39 -11.21 4.29 -15.50
CA GLN A 39 -11.54 5.64 -15.92
C GLN A 39 -12.25 6.43 -14.81
N GLY A 40 -13.19 5.79 -14.12
CA GLY A 40 -13.89 6.40 -12.98
C GLY A 40 -13.01 6.63 -11.74
N LEU A 41 -12.04 5.77 -11.50
CA LEU A 41 -11.05 5.95 -10.42
C LEU A 41 -10.12 7.13 -10.68
N GLY A 42 -9.97 7.53 -11.95
CA GLY A 42 -9.24 8.72 -12.36
C GLY A 42 -7.72 8.53 -12.48
N GLY A 43 -7.09 9.52 -13.14
CA GLY A 43 -5.66 9.52 -13.44
C GLY A 43 -5.28 8.64 -14.63
N LYS A 44 -3.98 8.47 -14.86
CA LYS A 44 -3.47 7.64 -15.96
C LYS A 44 -3.72 6.15 -15.70
N ILE A 45 -4.11 5.44 -16.76
CA ILE A 45 -4.42 4.01 -16.72
C ILE A 45 -3.32 3.24 -17.44
N CYS A 46 -2.82 2.17 -16.80
CA CYS A 46 -1.95 1.18 -17.44
C CYS A 46 -2.64 -0.19 -17.42
N VAL A 47 -2.63 -0.87 -18.54
CA VAL A 47 -3.09 -2.26 -18.66
C VAL A 47 -1.88 -3.17 -18.77
N ILE A 48 -1.74 -4.12 -17.84
CA ILE A 48 -0.80 -5.23 -17.95
C ILE A 48 -1.54 -6.36 -18.67
N ASP A 49 -1.28 -6.49 -19.98
CA ASP A 49 -1.97 -7.43 -20.86
C ASP A 49 -1.17 -8.74 -20.96
N THR A 50 -1.83 -9.84 -20.58
CA THR A 50 -1.33 -11.21 -20.74
C THR A 50 -2.14 -12.01 -21.77
N GLU A 51 -3.11 -11.36 -22.41
CA GLU A 51 -4.08 -11.95 -23.36
C GLU A 51 -3.72 -11.60 -24.82
N ASN A 52 -2.43 -11.37 -25.12
CA ASN A 52 -1.92 -11.09 -26.45
C ASN A 52 -2.54 -9.87 -27.15
N GLY A 53 -2.59 -8.73 -26.47
CA GLY A 53 -3.05 -7.47 -27.05
C GLY A 53 -4.57 -7.29 -27.09
N ARG A 54 -5.33 -8.15 -26.41
CA ARG A 54 -6.83 -8.05 -26.43
C ARG A 54 -7.34 -6.76 -25.83
N ALA A 55 -6.67 -6.20 -24.84
CA ALA A 55 -7.07 -4.93 -24.27
C ALA A 55 -7.02 -3.79 -25.31
N SER A 56 -6.08 -3.83 -26.23
CA SER A 56 -5.89 -2.80 -27.26
C SER A 56 -7.06 -2.66 -28.22
N HIS A 57 -7.97 -3.63 -28.30
CA HIS A 57 -9.23 -3.47 -29.05
C HIS A 57 -10.13 -2.35 -28.50
N TYR A 58 -9.90 -1.89 -27.30
CA TYR A 58 -10.66 -0.82 -26.66
C TYR A 58 -9.94 0.55 -26.68
N ALA A 59 -8.81 0.66 -27.39
CA ALA A 59 -8.00 1.88 -27.41
C ALA A 59 -8.70 3.08 -28.08
N ASP A 60 -9.70 2.83 -28.93
CA ASP A 60 -10.52 3.89 -29.54
C ASP A 60 -11.56 4.48 -28.56
N GLU A 61 -11.89 3.75 -27.47
CA GLU A 61 -12.89 4.16 -26.49
C GLU A 61 -12.27 4.65 -25.17
N PHE A 62 -11.08 4.16 -24.84
CA PHE A 62 -10.40 4.45 -23.55
C PHE A 62 -8.98 4.90 -23.78
N ASP A 63 -8.55 5.90 -23.01
CA ASP A 63 -7.15 6.37 -22.95
C ASP A 63 -6.36 5.57 -21.92
N PHE A 64 -5.49 4.67 -22.36
CA PHE A 64 -4.63 3.84 -21.52
C PHE A 64 -3.37 3.41 -22.24
N ASP A 65 -2.31 3.17 -21.46
CA ASP A 65 -1.06 2.58 -21.94
C ASP A 65 -1.01 1.08 -21.62
N VAL A 66 -0.19 0.32 -22.34
CA VAL A 66 -0.11 -1.14 -22.21
C VAL A 66 1.31 -1.59 -21.83
N ILE A 67 1.40 -2.57 -20.96
CA ILE A 67 2.57 -3.41 -20.73
C ILE A 67 2.22 -4.81 -21.20
N ASP A 68 2.84 -5.27 -22.29
CA ASP A 68 2.70 -6.65 -22.78
C ASP A 68 3.48 -7.60 -21.89
N LEU A 69 2.80 -8.39 -21.09
CA LEU A 69 3.39 -9.40 -20.23
C LEU A 69 3.26 -10.79 -20.89
N ASN A 70 4.29 -11.20 -21.60
CA ASN A 70 4.38 -12.52 -22.24
C ASN A 70 4.97 -13.58 -21.28
N PRO A 71 4.75 -14.88 -21.52
CA PRO A 71 5.37 -15.94 -20.72
C PRO A 71 6.89 -15.76 -20.51
N PRO A 72 7.43 -16.19 -19.36
CA PRO A 72 6.77 -16.92 -18.28
C PRO A 72 5.95 -15.99 -17.36
N PHE A 73 4.77 -16.45 -16.92
CA PHE A 73 3.84 -15.70 -16.08
C PHE A 73 4.13 -15.86 -14.58
N SER A 74 5.39 -15.77 -14.18
CA SER A 74 5.77 -15.92 -12.77
C SER A 74 5.32 -14.72 -11.93
N PRO A 75 5.01 -14.90 -10.62
CA PRO A 75 4.65 -13.79 -9.72
C PRO A 75 5.67 -12.65 -9.70
N ALA A 76 6.95 -12.97 -9.86
CA ALA A 76 8.03 -11.97 -9.91
C ALA A 76 7.88 -11.01 -11.08
N ARG A 77 7.48 -11.49 -12.25
CA ARG A 77 7.27 -10.63 -13.43
C ARG A 77 6.02 -9.75 -13.31
N TYR A 78 4.96 -10.23 -12.66
CA TYR A 78 3.84 -9.36 -12.32
C TYR A 78 4.25 -8.25 -11.36
N ILE A 79 5.07 -8.57 -10.34
CA ILE A 79 5.65 -7.55 -9.43
C ILE A 79 6.43 -6.50 -10.21
N GLU A 80 7.27 -6.91 -11.16
CA GLU A 80 8.07 -6.01 -11.99
C GLU A 80 7.19 -5.11 -12.86
N ALA A 81 6.22 -5.68 -13.58
CA ALA A 81 5.29 -4.92 -14.43
C ALA A 81 4.48 -3.89 -13.62
N ILE A 82 3.94 -4.30 -12.47
CA ILE A 82 3.18 -3.41 -11.58
C ILE A 82 4.05 -2.27 -11.05
N LYS A 83 5.28 -2.57 -10.62
CA LYS A 83 6.22 -1.53 -10.16
C LYS A 83 6.58 -0.56 -11.28
N THR A 84 6.84 -1.06 -12.48
CA THR A 84 7.10 -0.22 -13.67
C THR A 84 5.97 0.77 -13.91
N ALA A 85 4.71 0.31 -13.86
CA ALA A 85 3.55 1.19 -13.99
C ALA A 85 3.45 2.19 -12.82
N GLN A 86 3.69 1.77 -11.59
CA GLN A 86 3.66 2.65 -10.41
C GLN A 86 4.73 3.73 -10.45
N ASP A 87 5.95 3.37 -10.83
CA ASP A 87 7.09 4.30 -10.93
C ASP A 87 6.89 5.31 -12.07
N ALA A 88 6.16 4.94 -13.12
CA ALA A 88 5.72 5.84 -14.19
C ALA A 88 4.50 6.70 -13.81
N GLY A 89 3.96 6.57 -12.59
CA GLY A 89 2.91 7.44 -12.04
C GLY A 89 1.47 7.07 -12.45
N TYR A 90 1.23 5.83 -12.90
CA TYR A 90 -0.12 5.37 -13.21
C TYR A 90 -0.95 5.21 -11.93
N LYS A 91 -2.14 5.79 -11.93
CA LYS A 91 -3.06 5.78 -10.78
C LYS A 91 -3.94 4.53 -10.73
N ALA A 92 -4.31 4.00 -11.88
CA ALA A 92 -5.07 2.76 -12.03
C ALA A 92 -4.29 1.76 -12.90
N ILE A 93 -4.12 0.55 -12.41
CA ILE A 93 -3.44 -0.55 -13.11
C ILE A 93 -4.45 -1.67 -13.27
N VAL A 94 -4.76 -2.02 -14.50
CA VAL A 94 -5.62 -3.16 -14.85
C VAL A 94 -4.71 -4.33 -15.21
N ILE A 95 -4.97 -5.51 -14.65
CA ILE A 95 -4.21 -6.74 -14.93
C ILE A 95 -5.15 -7.74 -15.60
N ASP A 96 -4.95 -7.97 -16.89
CA ASP A 96 -5.76 -8.86 -17.69
C ASP A 96 -4.90 -9.88 -18.45
N SER A 97 -4.75 -11.08 -17.89
CA SER A 97 -5.46 -11.70 -16.79
C SER A 97 -4.51 -12.09 -15.64
N ILE A 98 -4.97 -11.95 -14.40
CA ILE A 98 -4.21 -12.47 -13.23
C ILE A 98 -4.21 -14.01 -13.16
N SER A 99 -5.14 -14.67 -13.85
CA SER A 99 -5.23 -16.13 -13.85
C SER A 99 -4.00 -16.81 -14.47
N HIS A 100 -3.27 -16.14 -15.36
CA HIS A 100 -2.04 -16.68 -15.93
C HIS A 100 -0.90 -16.75 -14.90
N GLU A 101 -0.91 -15.89 -13.86
CA GLU A 101 0.04 -16.01 -12.75
C GLU A 101 -0.10 -17.37 -12.04
N TRP A 102 -1.34 -17.88 -11.98
CA TRP A 102 -1.63 -19.16 -11.34
C TRP A 102 -1.44 -20.35 -12.31
N GLU A 103 -2.16 -20.35 -13.43
CA GLU A 103 -2.26 -21.49 -14.35
C GLU A 103 -1.51 -21.33 -15.70
N GLY A 104 -0.97 -20.15 -16.00
CA GLY A 104 -0.27 -19.93 -17.26
C GLY A 104 1.16 -20.47 -17.25
N THR A 105 1.78 -20.49 -18.45
CA THR A 105 3.16 -20.96 -18.62
C THR A 105 4.13 -20.19 -17.73
N GLY A 106 4.89 -20.90 -16.90
CA GLY A 106 5.79 -20.32 -15.89
C GLY A 106 5.06 -19.80 -14.65
N GLY A 107 3.75 -19.99 -14.54
CA GLY A 107 2.94 -19.63 -13.38
C GLY A 107 3.08 -20.62 -12.22
N CYS A 108 2.31 -20.36 -11.15
CA CYS A 108 2.45 -21.12 -9.89
C CYS A 108 2.20 -22.61 -10.02
N LEU A 109 1.25 -23.04 -10.85
CA LEU A 109 0.97 -24.47 -11.08
C LEU A 109 2.17 -25.15 -11.75
N GLU A 110 2.69 -24.60 -12.86
CA GLU A 110 3.85 -25.16 -13.56
C GLU A 110 5.10 -25.14 -12.69
N MET A 111 5.29 -24.12 -11.85
CA MET A 111 6.40 -24.08 -10.88
C MET A 111 6.35 -25.22 -9.86
N ALA A 112 5.17 -25.80 -9.60
CA ALA A 112 4.97 -26.94 -8.71
C ALA A 112 5.11 -28.30 -9.44
N GLU A 113 5.03 -28.32 -10.76
CA GLU A 113 5.12 -29.55 -11.56
C GLU A 113 6.45 -30.29 -11.38
N GLY A 114 6.43 -31.59 -11.55
CA GLY A 114 7.60 -32.46 -11.43
C GLY A 114 8.11 -32.69 -10.00
N LYS A 115 7.47 -32.11 -8.98
CA LYS A 115 7.78 -32.29 -7.57
C LYS A 115 6.63 -33.02 -6.87
N GLN A 116 6.96 -33.84 -5.88
CA GLN A 116 5.95 -34.57 -5.12
C GLN A 116 5.69 -33.95 -3.74
N GLY A 117 4.44 -34.06 -3.28
CA GLY A 117 4.02 -33.69 -1.94
C GLY A 117 3.92 -32.19 -1.67
N LEU A 118 3.79 -31.84 -0.41
CA LEU A 118 3.61 -30.43 0.02
C LEU A 118 4.81 -29.53 -0.30
N GLN A 119 6.00 -30.07 -0.42
CA GLN A 119 7.22 -29.31 -0.74
C GLN A 119 7.18 -28.73 -2.16
N ALA A 120 6.44 -29.34 -3.09
CA ALA A 120 6.24 -28.81 -4.44
C ALA A 120 5.68 -27.38 -4.41
N TRP A 121 4.81 -27.10 -3.46
CA TRP A 121 4.11 -25.82 -3.32
C TRP A 121 4.84 -24.76 -2.50
N ALA A 122 5.95 -25.10 -1.85
CA ALA A 122 6.65 -24.16 -0.97
C ALA A 122 7.10 -22.90 -1.73
N LYS A 123 7.79 -23.09 -2.87
CA LYS A 123 8.28 -21.96 -3.69
C LYS A 123 7.14 -21.18 -4.36
N PRO A 124 6.20 -21.82 -5.11
CA PRO A 124 5.08 -21.11 -5.74
C PRO A 124 4.28 -20.26 -4.76
N LYS A 125 3.90 -20.83 -3.61
CA LYS A 125 3.15 -20.10 -2.58
C LYS A 125 3.94 -18.97 -1.93
N ALA A 126 5.26 -19.11 -1.79
CA ALA A 126 6.11 -18.05 -1.25
C ALA A 126 6.18 -16.86 -2.23
N GLU A 127 6.34 -17.14 -3.52
CA GLU A 127 6.38 -16.10 -4.56
C GLU A 127 5.03 -15.41 -4.74
N HIS A 128 3.94 -16.18 -4.79
CA HIS A 128 2.58 -15.64 -4.79
C HIS A 128 2.32 -14.74 -3.58
N ARG A 129 2.66 -15.17 -2.37
CA ARG A 129 2.53 -14.37 -1.15
C ARG A 129 3.34 -13.08 -1.23
N LYS A 130 4.54 -13.12 -1.78
CA LYS A 130 5.38 -11.92 -1.99
C LYS A 130 4.68 -10.93 -2.92
N MET A 131 4.06 -11.40 -4.00
CA MET A 131 3.26 -10.57 -4.90
C MET A 131 2.06 -9.96 -4.17
N MET A 132 1.29 -10.75 -3.44
CA MET A 132 0.14 -10.25 -2.67
C MET A 132 0.54 -9.20 -1.64
N ASN A 133 1.61 -9.42 -0.88
CA ASN A 133 2.11 -8.45 0.10
C ASN A 133 2.50 -7.12 -0.56
N MET A 134 3.08 -7.15 -1.76
CA MET A 134 3.41 -5.93 -2.51
C MET A 134 2.14 -5.22 -2.98
N LEU A 135 1.13 -5.96 -3.45
CA LEU A 135 -0.15 -5.41 -3.89
C LEU A 135 -0.91 -4.71 -2.75
N LEU A 136 -0.91 -5.30 -1.54
CA LEU A 136 -1.53 -4.70 -0.35
C LEU A 136 -0.86 -3.38 0.08
N GLN A 137 0.36 -3.11 -0.40
CA GLN A 137 1.11 -1.88 -0.18
C GLN A 137 1.13 -0.97 -1.43
N SER A 138 0.28 -1.26 -2.41
CA SER A 138 0.23 -0.51 -3.68
C SER A 138 -0.12 0.95 -3.45
N LYS A 139 0.54 1.83 -4.20
CA LYS A 139 0.23 3.27 -4.27
C LYS A 139 -0.79 3.60 -5.38
N SER A 140 -1.11 2.61 -6.22
CA SER A 140 -2.07 2.70 -7.32
C SER A 140 -3.27 1.80 -7.05
N HIS A 141 -4.43 2.15 -7.59
CA HIS A 141 -5.56 1.22 -7.65
C HIS A 141 -5.21 0.04 -8.55
N ILE A 142 -5.51 -1.17 -8.10
CA ILE A 142 -5.28 -2.39 -8.87
C ILE A 142 -6.63 -3.03 -9.19
N ILE A 143 -6.85 -3.32 -10.46
CA ILE A 143 -8.05 -4.00 -10.94
C ILE A 143 -7.63 -5.29 -11.62
N PHE A 144 -8.00 -6.41 -11.06
CA PHE A 144 -7.76 -7.72 -11.63
C PHE A 144 -8.92 -8.18 -12.50
N CYS A 145 -8.62 -8.67 -13.69
CA CYS A 145 -9.50 -9.53 -14.48
C CYS A 145 -9.05 -10.98 -14.28
N ALA A 146 -9.91 -11.81 -13.70
CA ALA A 146 -9.64 -13.23 -13.52
C ALA A 146 -10.58 -14.09 -14.35
N ARG A 147 -10.06 -15.14 -14.96
CA ARG A 147 -10.88 -16.19 -15.57
C ARG A 147 -11.61 -16.96 -14.46
N ALA A 148 -12.73 -17.56 -14.76
CA ALA A 148 -13.50 -18.36 -13.83
C ALA A 148 -13.64 -19.79 -14.29
N LYS A 149 -13.77 -20.69 -13.32
CA LYS A 149 -14.14 -22.09 -13.50
C LYS A 149 -15.35 -22.43 -12.64
N ASP A 150 -16.03 -23.53 -12.98
CA ASP A 150 -17.15 -24.02 -12.18
C ASP A 150 -16.64 -24.51 -10.80
N ASP A 151 -17.39 -24.16 -9.75
CA ASP A 151 -17.18 -24.62 -8.38
C ASP A 151 -17.99 -25.91 -8.17
N LEU A 152 -17.32 -27.04 -8.32
CA LEU A 152 -17.92 -28.35 -8.23
C LEU A 152 -17.63 -28.99 -6.87
N GLU A 153 -18.67 -29.37 -6.12
CA GLU A 153 -18.54 -30.06 -4.85
C GLU A 153 -19.14 -31.47 -4.92
N GLN A 154 -18.42 -32.43 -4.35
CA GLN A 154 -18.94 -33.79 -4.16
C GLN A 154 -19.71 -33.85 -2.84
N VAL A 155 -21.01 -34.09 -2.93
CA VAL A 155 -21.89 -34.26 -1.77
C VAL A 155 -22.41 -35.67 -1.70
N LYS A 156 -22.59 -36.21 -0.50
CA LYS A 156 -23.24 -37.52 -0.32
C LYS A 156 -24.73 -37.31 -0.08
N VAL A 157 -25.57 -37.78 -1.03
CA VAL A 157 -27.02 -37.72 -0.95
C VAL A 157 -27.50 -39.20 -0.95
N ASN A 158 -28.18 -39.62 0.11
CA ASN A 158 -28.71 -40.99 0.24
C ASN A 158 -27.66 -42.11 0.00
N GLY A 159 -26.41 -41.87 0.44
CA GLY A 159 -25.32 -42.86 0.30
C GLY A 159 -24.65 -42.85 -1.10
N LYS A 160 -25.14 -42.08 -2.07
CA LYS A 160 -24.52 -41.91 -3.38
C LYS A 160 -23.75 -40.59 -3.43
N THR A 161 -22.61 -40.59 -4.12
CA THR A 161 -21.85 -39.37 -4.36
C THR A 161 -22.44 -38.64 -5.57
N GLU A 162 -22.87 -37.40 -5.39
CA GLU A 162 -23.37 -36.54 -6.43
C GLU A 162 -22.45 -35.31 -6.55
N ILE A 163 -22.28 -34.78 -7.78
CA ILE A 163 -21.53 -33.56 -8.05
C ILE A 163 -22.53 -32.42 -8.15
N VAL A 164 -22.39 -31.45 -7.26
CA VAL A 164 -23.22 -30.23 -7.25
C VAL A 164 -22.37 -29.06 -7.69
N ASN A 165 -22.89 -28.28 -8.66
CA ASN A 165 -22.26 -27.01 -9.07
C ASN A 165 -22.77 -25.88 -8.16
N LYS A 166 -21.85 -25.24 -7.40
CA LYS A 166 -22.14 -24.12 -6.49
C LYS A 166 -22.03 -22.75 -7.16
N GLY A 167 -21.70 -22.70 -8.45
CA GLY A 167 -21.49 -21.49 -9.19
C GLY A 167 -20.12 -21.45 -9.86
N ILE A 168 -19.51 -20.29 -9.88
CA ILE A 168 -18.18 -20.08 -10.47
C ILE A 168 -17.25 -19.43 -9.46
N ILE A 169 -15.97 -19.80 -9.52
CA ILE A 169 -14.89 -19.21 -8.73
C ILE A 169 -13.77 -18.71 -9.64
N PRO A 170 -13.00 -17.68 -9.24
CA PRO A 170 -11.85 -17.25 -10.02
C PRO A 170 -10.78 -18.35 -10.10
N ILE A 171 -10.14 -18.45 -11.26
CA ILE A 171 -8.95 -19.28 -11.45
C ILE A 171 -7.77 -18.54 -10.85
N GLN A 172 -7.53 -18.80 -9.57
CA GLN A 172 -6.45 -18.22 -8.79
C GLN A 172 -6.26 -19.04 -7.48
N GLU A 173 -5.31 -18.68 -6.64
CA GLU A 173 -5.20 -19.22 -5.28
C GLU A 173 -6.51 -18.97 -4.53
N LYS A 174 -7.01 -19.97 -3.80
CA LYS A 174 -8.37 -19.95 -3.22
C LYS A 174 -8.64 -18.79 -2.25
N ASN A 175 -7.59 -18.26 -1.60
CA ASN A 175 -7.71 -17.14 -0.67
C ASN A 175 -7.61 -15.77 -1.36
N PHE A 176 -7.24 -15.74 -2.63
CA PHE A 176 -7.07 -14.50 -3.40
C PHE A 176 -8.29 -13.56 -3.32
N PRO A 177 -9.56 -14.00 -3.43
CA PRO A 177 -10.70 -13.09 -3.33
C PRO A 177 -10.86 -12.43 -1.96
N PHE A 178 -10.32 -13.04 -0.89
CA PHE A 178 -10.44 -12.48 0.46
C PHE A 178 -9.56 -11.24 0.67
N GLU A 179 -8.53 -11.06 -0.13
CA GLU A 179 -7.65 -9.89 -0.06
C GLU A 179 -8.22 -8.67 -0.80
N MET A 180 -9.26 -8.84 -1.61
CA MET A 180 -9.86 -7.77 -2.39
C MET A 180 -10.72 -6.84 -1.53
N LEU A 181 -10.69 -5.54 -1.83
CA LEU A 181 -11.64 -4.57 -1.28
C LEU A 181 -13.05 -4.83 -1.83
N ILE A 182 -13.13 -5.11 -3.14
CA ILE A 182 -14.36 -5.40 -3.86
C ILE A 182 -14.11 -6.57 -4.81
N THR A 183 -15.08 -7.48 -4.88
CA THR A 183 -15.09 -8.58 -5.85
C THR A 183 -16.39 -8.57 -6.63
N PHE A 184 -16.27 -8.57 -7.95
CA PHE A 184 -17.38 -8.59 -8.90
C PHE A 184 -17.39 -9.92 -9.64
N GLN A 185 -18.51 -10.62 -9.57
CA GLN A 185 -18.80 -11.76 -10.42
C GLN A 185 -19.45 -11.29 -11.72
N MET A 186 -18.77 -11.58 -12.83
CA MET A 186 -19.25 -11.22 -14.18
C MET A 186 -20.06 -12.35 -14.77
N HIS A 187 -21.26 -12.04 -15.23
CA HIS A 187 -22.17 -12.92 -15.93
C HIS A 187 -22.19 -12.63 -17.44
N ASP A 188 -23.01 -13.36 -18.18
CA ASP A 188 -23.14 -13.19 -19.62
C ASP A 188 -23.51 -11.76 -20.00
N LYS A 189 -22.96 -11.32 -21.13
CA LYS A 189 -23.20 -9.98 -21.70
C LYS A 189 -22.79 -8.81 -20.79
N GLY A 190 -21.81 -9.02 -19.90
CA GLY A 190 -21.28 -7.95 -19.05
C GLY A 190 -22.12 -7.62 -17.81
N LYS A 191 -23.17 -8.38 -17.54
CA LYS A 191 -23.90 -8.24 -16.27
C LYS A 191 -23.00 -8.59 -15.10
N VAL A 192 -23.19 -7.90 -13.98
CA VAL A 192 -22.34 -8.05 -12.81
C VAL A 192 -23.15 -8.20 -11.54
N LYS A 193 -22.61 -9.00 -10.61
CA LYS A 193 -23.06 -9.10 -9.24
C LYS A 193 -21.91 -8.75 -8.31
N ILE A 194 -22.17 -7.91 -7.32
CA ILE A 194 -21.21 -7.67 -6.24
C ILE A 194 -21.21 -8.90 -5.34
N GLU A 195 -20.08 -9.58 -5.23
CA GLU A 195 -19.91 -10.73 -4.36
C GLU A 195 -19.30 -10.35 -3.01
N LYS A 196 -18.37 -9.40 -3.04
CA LYS A 196 -17.75 -8.84 -1.84
C LYS A 196 -17.63 -7.33 -1.98
N CYS A 197 -18.00 -6.62 -0.93
CA CYS A 197 -17.75 -5.18 -0.80
C CYS A 197 -17.48 -4.86 0.67
N ILE A 198 -16.60 -3.89 0.92
CA ILE A 198 -16.39 -3.40 2.28
C ILE A 198 -17.65 -2.67 2.77
N LYS A 199 -18.07 -2.94 4.02
CA LYS A 199 -19.33 -2.46 4.60
C LYS A 199 -19.54 -0.94 4.50
N GLY A 200 -18.51 -0.14 4.60
CA GLY A 200 -18.61 1.32 4.50
C GLY A 200 -18.88 1.85 3.08
N LEU A 201 -18.64 1.07 2.04
CA LEU A 201 -18.86 1.41 0.64
C LEU A 201 -20.14 0.75 0.07
N GLU A 202 -20.55 -0.38 0.64
CA GLU A 202 -21.66 -1.21 0.17
C GLU A 202 -22.94 -0.42 -0.11
N ASN A 203 -23.31 0.49 0.80
CA ASN A 203 -24.55 1.30 0.68
C ASN A 203 -24.50 2.34 -0.46
N SER A 204 -23.30 2.71 -0.92
CA SER A 204 -23.11 3.72 -1.96
C SER A 204 -22.83 3.11 -3.33
N LEU A 205 -22.30 1.89 -3.35
CA LEU A 205 -21.93 1.18 -4.58
C LEU A 205 -23.09 0.27 -5.01
N ILE A 206 -24.09 0.86 -5.67
CA ILE A 206 -25.25 0.13 -6.19
C ILE A 206 -25.02 -0.08 -7.68
N ILE A 207 -25.08 -1.33 -8.15
CA ILE A 207 -24.92 -1.69 -9.55
C ILE A 207 -26.15 -2.50 -9.99
N ASP A 208 -26.97 -1.92 -10.86
CA ASP A 208 -28.18 -2.61 -11.31
C ASP A 208 -27.87 -3.77 -12.25
N ASN A 209 -27.00 -3.56 -13.25
CA ASN A 209 -26.61 -4.59 -14.20
C ASN A 209 -25.18 -4.48 -14.68
N PHE A 210 -24.67 -3.27 -14.97
CA PHE A 210 -23.40 -3.06 -15.65
C PHE A 210 -22.51 -2.09 -14.88
N ILE A 211 -21.23 -2.36 -14.88
CA ILE A 211 -20.23 -1.43 -14.37
C ILE A 211 -20.09 -0.24 -15.32
N ASN A 212 -19.97 0.95 -14.77
CA ASN A 212 -19.68 2.18 -15.47
C ASN A 212 -18.71 3.08 -14.69
N GLU A 213 -18.31 4.20 -15.29
CA GLU A 213 -17.33 5.14 -14.73
C GLU A 213 -17.78 5.75 -13.40
N ASN A 214 -19.10 5.91 -13.22
CA ASN A 214 -19.63 6.46 -11.98
C ASN A 214 -19.37 5.54 -10.78
N HIS A 215 -19.34 4.23 -10.97
CA HIS A 215 -18.98 3.28 -9.92
C HIS A 215 -17.50 3.44 -9.51
N GLY A 216 -16.60 3.68 -10.47
CA GLY A 216 -15.21 4.04 -10.18
C GLY A 216 -15.09 5.34 -9.40
N LYS A 217 -15.86 6.39 -9.78
CA LYS A 217 -15.91 7.67 -9.04
C LYS A 217 -16.43 7.50 -7.61
N ILE A 218 -17.44 6.66 -7.40
CA ILE A 218 -17.96 6.37 -6.05
C ILE A 218 -16.88 5.73 -5.19
N ILE A 219 -16.13 4.77 -5.75
CA ILE A 219 -15.02 4.10 -5.05
C ILE A 219 -13.91 5.09 -4.73
N ALA A 220 -13.48 5.90 -5.71
CA ALA A 220 -12.45 6.93 -5.51
C ALA A 220 -12.86 7.93 -4.41
N ASN A 221 -14.05 8.50 -4.51
CA ASN A 221 -14.58 9.44 -3.52
C ASN A 221 -14.69 8.84 -2.12
N TRP A 222 -15.01 7.53 -2.03
CA TRP A 222 -15.03 6.86 -0.74
C TRP A 222 -13.63 6.71 -0.15
N ILE A 223 -12.63 6.40 -0.98
CA ILE A 223 -11.22 6.29 -0.57
C ILE A 223 -10.67 7.66 -0.15
N ASP A 224 -10.88 8.69 -0.95
CA ASP A 224 -10.35 10.05 -0.74
C ASP A 224 -10.87 10.72 0.54
N LYS A 225 -12.01 10.26 1.08
CA LYS A 225 -12.49 10.68 2.41
C LYS A 225 -11.64 10.12 3.56
N GLY A 226 -10.71 9.22 3.30
CA GLY A 226 -9.74 8.75 4.27
C GLY A 226 -8.53 9.69 4.38
N GLU A 227 -7.74 9.55 5.44
CA GLU A 227 -6.46 10.23 5.56
C GLU A 227 -5.47 9.69 4.52
N SER A 228 -4.76 10.57 3.84
CA SER A 228 -3.71 10.19 2.89
C SER A 228 -2.64 9.33 3.57
N VAL A 229 -2.31 8.20 2.95
CA VAL A 229 -1.22 7.30 3.38
C VAL A 229 -0.01 7.57 2.49
N ASP A 230 0.51 8.78 2.53
CA ASP A 230 1.83 9.02 1.97
C ASP A 230 2.90 8.71 3.02
N LEU A 231 3.42 7.49 3.00
CA LEU A 231 4.48 7.06 3.91
C LEU A 231 5.76 7.87 3.72
N GLU A 232 6.05 8.31 2.50
CA GLU A 232 7.21 9.16 2.21
C GLU A 232 7.00 10.56 2.78
N PHE A 233 5.80 11.12 2.58
CA PHE A 233 5.46 12.43 3.16
C PHE A 233 5.49 12.40 4.70
N LYS A 234 4.98 11.34 5.32
CA LYS A 234 5.04 11.19 6.78
C LYS A 234 6.45 11.11 7.32
N ARG A 235 7.34 10.43 6.59
CA ARG A 235 8.76 10.40 6.94
C ARG A 235 9.37 11.79 6.82
N LEU A 236 9.13 12.48 5.72
CA LEU A 236 9.59 13.85 5.50
C LEU A 236 9.01 14.82 6.53
N GLU A 237 7.74 14.67 6.92
CA GLU A 237 7.12 15.47 7.97
C GLU A 237 7.76 15.22 9.34
N ALA A 238 8.07 13.97 9.69
CA ALA A 238 8.76 13.64 10.92
C ALA A 238 10.18 14.24 10.96
N GLU A 239 10.95 14.10 9.87
CA GLU A 239 12.27 14.73 9.72
C GLU A 239 12.18 16.26 9.84
N ALA A 240 11.17 16.88 9.21
CA ALA A 240 10.94 18.32 9.29
C ALA A 240 10.64 18.79 10.73
N ARG A 241 9.87 18.02 11.49
CA ARG A 241 9.58 18.33 12.91
C ARG A 241 10.82 18.21 13.78
N GLU A 242 11.66 17.19 13.56
CA GLU A 242 12.96 17.06 14.25
C GLU A 242 13.88 18.23 13.93
N GLU A 243 13.98 18.66 12.67
CA GLU A 243 14.77 19.82 12.29
C GLU A 243 14.21 21.14 12.85
N ALA A 244 12.88 21.27 12.92
CA ALA A 244 12.25 22.44 13.52
C ALA A 244 12.55 22.54 15.03
N MET A 245 12.67 21.44 15.75
CA MET A 245 13.08 21.43 17.16
C MET A 245 14.53 21.90 17.39
N LYS A 246 15.36 21.88 16.35
CA LYS A 246 16.74 22.42 16.40
C LYS A 246 16.83 23.93 16.16
N GLY A 247 15.75 24.56 15.69
CA GLY A 247 15.61 25.99 15.46
C GLY A 247 15.41 26.40 14.00
N ALA A 248 15.19 27.70 13.78
CA ALA A 248 14.80 28.25 12.47
C ALA A 248 15.87 28.05 11.38
N ASN A 249 17.14 28.12 11.73
CA ASN A 249 18.23 27.90 10.78
C ASN A 249 18.28 26.43 10.32
N ALA A 250 18.07 25.47 11.21
CA ALA A 250 18.11 24.04 10.90
C ALA A 250 16.99 23.67 9.93
N ILE A 251 15.74 24.02 10.24
CA ILE A 251 14.61 23.73 9.35
C ILE A 251 14.71 24.43 8.00
N THR A 252 15.24 25.66 7.95
CA THR A 252 15.45 26.40 6.70
C THR A 252 16.47 25.70 5.80
N ASN A 253 17.60 25.24 6.37
CA ASN A 253 18.63 24.54 5.63
C ASN A 253 18.13 23.17 5.15
N TRP A 254 17.36 22.46 5.99
CA TRP A 254 16.75 21.21 5.61
C TRP A 254 15.78 21.38 4.44
N PHE A 255 14.87 22.37 4.46
CA PHE A 255 14.00 22.65 3.32
C PHE A 255 14.78 22.95 2.04
N LYS A 256 15.87 23.72 2.11
CA LYS A 256 16.74 24.04 0.95
C LYS A 256 17.44 22.81 0.39
N SER A 257 17.71 21.78 1.21
CA SER A 257 18.35 20.53 0.78
C SER A 257 17.39 19.58 0.07
N LEU A 258 16.07 19.78 0.21
CA LEU A 258 15.07 18.91 -0.44
C LEU A 258 14.94 19.23 -1.93
N PRO A 259 14.73 18.19 -2.79
CA PRO A 259 14.29 18.38 -4.16
C PRO A 259 12.98 19.17 -4.25
N GLN A 260 12.78 19.89 -5.35
CA GLN A 260 11.65 20.83 -5.52
C GLN A 260 10.28 20.15 -5.46
N ASP A 261 10.16 18.93 -6.00
CA ASP A 261 8.97 18.08 -5.92
C ASP A 261 8.61 17.70 -4.47
N LYS A 262 9.61 17.40 -3.64
CA LYS A 262 9.43 17.11 -2.21
C LYS A 262 9.06 18.35 -1.40
N GLN A 263 9.63 19.51 -1.71
CA GLN A 263 9.24 20.78 -1.09
C GLN A 263 7.77 21.14 -1.36
N ALA A 264 7.26 20.78 -2.54
CA ALA A 264 5.87 21.03 -2.95
C ALA A 264 4.84 20.21 -2.15
N LEU A 265 5.24 19.09 -1.53
CA LEU A 265 4.37 18.26 -0.69
C LEU A 265 3.93 18.97 0.61
N PHE A 266 4.71 19.95 1.07
CA PHE A 266 4.42 20.69 2.30
C PHE A 266 3.47 21.85 2.03
N SER A 267 2.25 21.76 2.58
CA SER A 267 1.27 22.84 2.50
C SER A 267 1.77 24.11 3.20
N ALA A 268 1.26 25.28 2.80
CA ALA A 268 1.59 26.55 3.45
C ALA A 268 1.24 26.56 4.94
N LYS A 269 0.16 25.87 5.33
CA LYS A 269 -0.25 25.72 6.73
C LYS A 269 0.78 24.93 7.52
N LEU A 270 1.21 23.77 7.01
CA LEU A 270 2.19 22.91 7.69
C LEU A 270 3.56 23.60 7.80
N LYS A 271 4.01 24.31 6.74
CA LYS A 271 5.23 25.12 6.80
C LYS A 271 5.15 26.15 7.92
N LYS A 272 4.02 26.85 8.05
CA LYS A 272 3.82 27.85 9.13
C LYS A 272 3.88 27.20 10.53
N GLU A 273 3.31 26.01 10.70
CA GLU A 273 3.39 25.25 11.96
C GLU A 273 4.85 24.86 12.30
N LEU A 274 5.58 24.33 11.34
CA LEU A 274 7.00 23.95 11.52
C LEU A 274 7.89 25.13 11.88
N PHE A 275 7.71 26.27 11.23
CA PHE A 275 8.46 27.48 11.58
C PHE A 275 8.06 28.07 12.94
N ALA A 276 6.82 27.90 13.40
CA ALA A 276 6.42 28.29 14.74
C ALA A 276 7.10 27.40 15.81
N ILE A 277 7.19 26.08 15.57
CA ILE A 277 7.96 25.17 16.44
C ILE A 277 9.43 25.59 16.50
N ALA A 278 10.03 25.90 15.37
CA ALA A 278 11.43 26.32 15.28
C ALA A 278 11.71 27.62 16.02
N LYS A 279 10.80 28.59 15.93
CA LYS A 279 10.90 29.86 16.66
C LYS A 279 10.84 29.62 18.17
N ASN A 280 9.91 28.82 18.64
CA ASN A 280 9.81 28.46 20.06
C ASN A 280 11.07 27.73 20.56
N ALA A 281 11.67 26.87 19.72
CA ALA A 281 12.91 26.18 20.04
C ALA A 281 14.10 27.16 20.17
N ASP A 282 14.17 28.19 19.31
CA ASP A 282 15.21 29.22 19.41
C ASP A 282 15.02 30.13 20.63
N GLU A 283 13.78 30.44 21.01
CA GLU A 283 13.46 31.27 22.20
C GLU A 283 13.74 30.51 23.51
N ASN A 284 13.69 29.18 23.53
CA ASN A 284 13.92 28.33 24.70
C ASN A 284 15.34 27.77 24.77
N LYS A 285 16.24 28.14 23.86
CA LYS A 285 17.66 27.77 23.99
C LYS A 285 18.26 28.46 25.21
N PRO A 286 18.96 27.74 26.10
CA PRO A 286 19.72 28.36 27.18
C PRO A 286 20.70 29.34 26.55
N SER A 287 20.70 30.59 27.03
CA SER A 287 21.69 31.59 26.61
C SER A 287 23.08 31.00 26.89
N GLU A 288 23.94 30.95 25.86
CA GLU A 288 25.32 30.57 26.06
C GLU A 288 25.89 31.42 27.21
N PRO A 289 26.64 30.83 28.14
CA PRO A 289 27.24 31.60 29.22
C PRO A 289 28.13 32.69 28.59
N ARG A 290 27.84 33.97 28.87
CA ARG A 290 28.67 35.08 28.45
C ARG A 290 30.02 34.85 29.08
N ILE A 291 31.05 34.64 28.26
CA ILE A 291 32.43 34.67 28.71
C ILE A 291 32.68 36.14 29.15
N ILE A 292 32.68 36.34 30.44
CA ILE A 292 33.13 37.60 31.04
C ILE A 292 34.66 37.56 31.03
N GLU A 293 35.29 38.18 30.04
CA GLU A 293 36.72 38.39 30.04
C GLU A 293 37.07 39.25 31.25
N GLY A 294 37.77 38.67 32.20
CA GLY A 294 38.28 39.42 33.34
C GLY A 294 38.25 38.75 34.74
N LEU A 295 37.81 37.51 34.83
CA LEU A 295 37.95 36.79 36.12
C LEU A 295 39.28 36.02 36.21
N PRO A 296 39.99 36.06 37.35
CA PRO A 296 41.23 35.32 37.54
C PRO A 296 40.96 33.84 37.47
N LYS A 297 41.85 33.06 36.85
CA LYS A 297 41.80 31.59 36.79
C LYS A 297 41.76 31.04 38.24
N VAL A 298 40.62 30.46 38.59
CA VAL A 298 40.52 29.60 39.75
C VAL A 298 41.21 28.28 39.39
N SER A 299 42.18 27.86 40.19
CA SER A 299 42.89 26.63 40.00
C SER A 299 41.94 25.43 40.15
N ASP A 300 41.98 24.51 39.18
CA ASP A 300 41.20 23.25 39.14
C ASP A 300 41.69 22.20 40.15
N GLU A 301 41.88 22.57 41.38
CA GLU A 301 42.12 21.61 42.45
C GLU A 301 40.92 21.58 43.39
N ILE A 302 40.03 20.63 43.12
CA ILE A 302 38.95 20.26 44.03
C ILE A 302 39.63 19.78 45.34
N THR A 303 39.36 20.48 46.43
CA THR A 303 39.94 20.13 47.74
C THR A 303 39.45 18.76 48.22
N GLU A 304 40.22 18.08 49.05
CA GLU A 304 39.84 16.75 49.59
C GLU A 304 38.53 16.81 50.38
N GLU A 305 38.18 17.96 50.97
CA GLU A 305 36.90 18.17 51.64
C GLU A 305 35.72 18.21 50.68
N GLU A 306 35.86 18.81 49.47
CA GLU A 306 34.83 18.83 48.45
C GLU A 306 34.62 17.44 47.81
N LYS A 307 35.69 16.65 47.65
CA LYS A 307 35.59 15.26 47.20
C LYS A 307 34.87 14.37 48.23
N LEU A 308 35.06 14.65 49.52
CA LEU A 308 34.37 13.92 50.58
C LEU A 308 32.88 14.26 50.62
N ALA A 309 32.52 15.53 50.46
CA ALA A 309 31.14 15.99 50.41
C ALA A 309 30.34 15.40 49.20
N ILE A 310 30.97 15.33 48.02
CA ILE A 310 30.36 14.69 46.84
C ILE A 310 30.11 13.20 47.08
N LYS A 311 31.06 12.51 47.74
CA LYS A 311 30.94 11.09 48.03
C LYS A 311 29.88 10.77 49.08
N GLU A 312 29.69 11.67 50.07
CA GLU A 312 28.63 11.55 51.07
C GLU A 312 27.22 11.78 50.47
N GLU A 313 27.09 12.72 49.52
CA GLU A 313 25.84 12.98 48.84
C GLU A 313 25.48 11.85 47.87
N GLU A 314 26.44 11.26 47.13
CA GLU A 314 26.22 10.06 46.33
C GLU A 314 25.77 8.85 47.17
N LEU A 315 26.34 8.70 48.38
CA LEU A 315 25.95 7.62 49.31
C LEU A 315 24.55 7.83 49.91
N ARG A 316 24.12 9.09 50.04
CA ARG A 316 22.79 9.46 50.51
C ARG A 316 21.73 9.19 49.44
N LEU A 317 21.99 9.59 48.18
CA LEU A 317 21.11 9.33 47.05
C LEU A 317 20.97 7.83 46.73
N ALA A 318 22.03 7.04 46.95
CA ALA A 318 21.97 5.59 46.79
C ALA A 318 21.13 4.87 47.87
N LYS A 319 20.91 5.48 49.03
CA LYS A 319 20.09 4.94 50.13
C LYS A 319 18.62 5.37 50.07
N GLU A 320 18.28 6.40 49.29
CA GLU A 320 16.90 6.88 49.11
C GLU A 320 16.23 6.24 47.88
N GLY A 321 16.93 5.37 47.14
CA GLY A 321 16.45 4.65 45.94
C GLY A 321 16.15 3.17 46.12
N GLU A 322 16.12 2.62 47.37
CA GLU A 322 15.67 1.25 47.69
C GLU A 322 14.24 1.23 48.26
#